data_f06c4ed60c0717c760eb744cd547890c
#
_entry.id   f06c4ed60c0717c760eb744cd547890c
#
_cell.length_a   1.000
_cell.length_b   1.000
_cell.length_c   1.000
_cell.angle_alpha   90.00
_cell.angle_beta   90.00
_cell.angle_gamma   90.00
#
_symmetry.space_group_name_H-M   'P 1'
#
loop_
_entity.id
_entity.type
_entity.pdbx_description
1 polymer ?
#
loop_
_entity_poly.entity_id
_entity_poly.type
_entity_poly.pdbx_seq_one_letter_code
_entity_poly.pdbx_strand_id
1 'polypeptide(L)'
;MDQYTDLEQDGPYGYGPDVLYQANDALMKYTDGKHIQPIPVEQLDCYDQISQEAWDAYTAEYGGESYVFGVPVNIQGPLLYYRKDLLSDNWQTEWDDDKNGVPDMTEYWTELYAYSKQIKEESGGTKFGYMKSLFDTYFSSGFLFTYGGYVFGDGGTDTTNIGFSAGDSYKGAYILQQLASVMNQDCIDDTITVNAYSMLGNGTYFATMTTPDVYTLFLDELAKEYMRTDGLSEADAYAKAKENLVAADIPKLPASGDLEDRDGEMVDSVMMGGINGYAISAYTKAPNAALAFVNFATTYEMIYLRNELLGIAPARADVATEVGGLSETINSNLMEGSIAVMPSTKAVAQIWTPAQTFFSDLAKDPFRLPEEQKYLTDEALREGLEKVDEQIYSAIHTLN
;
A
#
# COMPACT_ATOMS: atom_id res chain seq x y z
N MET A 1 7.40 15.19 -8.43
CA MET A 1 8.54 16.14 -8.23
C MET A 1 8.84 16.12 -6.76
N ASP A 2 9.97 15.62 -6.38
CA ASP A 2 10.38 15.52 -4.97
C ASP A 2 10.64 16.96 -4.44
N GLN A 3 9.66 17.51 -3.72
CA GLN A 3 9.73 18.87 -3.17
C GLN A 3 10.77 19.01 -2.05
N TYR A 4 11.37 17.89 -1.63
CA TYR A 4 12.22 17.81 -0.45
C TYR A 4 13.68 17.52 -0.76
N THR A 5 14.04 17.33 -2.03
CA THR A 5 15.44 17.22 -2.48
C THR A 5 16.26 18.44 -2.08
N ASP A 6 15.60 19.57 -1.97
CA ASP A 6 16.25 20.85 -1.69
C ASP A 6 16.56 21.09 -0.21
N LEU A 7 15.95 20.33 0.74
CA LEU A 7 16.18 20.55 2.16
C LEU A 7 17.64 20.26 2.58
N GLU A 8 18.26 19.24 2.02
CA GLU A 8 19.68 18.93 2.27
C GLU A 8 20.60 19.98 1.63
N GLN A 9 20.26 20.46 0.44
CA GLN A 9 21.08 21.39 -0.33
C GLN A 9 20.86 22.84 0.09
N ASP A 10 19.62 23.26 0.20
CA ASP A 10 19.21 24.66 0.37
C ASP A 10 18.89 25.03 1.83
N GLY A 11 18.50 24.06 2.65
CA GLY A 11 18.20 24.26 4.07
C GLY A 11 19.31 24.94 4.85
N PRO A 12 20.60 24.53 4.74
CA PRO A 12 21.72 25.19 5.40
C PRO A 12 21.89 26.68 5.03
N TYR A 13 21.39 27.08 3.86
CA TYR A 13 21.41 28.49 3.42
C TYR A 13 20.15 29.26 3.80
N GLY A 14 19.19 28.60 4.52
CA GLY A 14 17.96 29.21 4.99
C GLY A 14 16.84 29.22 3.95
N TYR A 15 16.90 28.35 2.97
CA TYR A 15 15.85 28.10 2.00
C TYR A 15 15.15 26.78 2.30
N GLY A 16 13.97 26.60 1.76
CA GLY A 16 13.15 25.38 1.96
C GLY A 16 11.99 25.59 2.93
N PRO A 17 11.16 24.56 3.12
CA PRO A 17 9.98 24.63 3.97
C PRO A 17 10.34 24.60 5.46
N ASP A 18 9.53 25.29 6.28
CA ASP A 18 9.63 25.19 7.74
C ASP A 18 8.98 23.91 8.27
N VAL A 19 7.92 23.43 7.60
CA VAL A 19 7.21 22.18 7.90
C VAL A 19 7.11 21.34 6.63
N LEU A 20 7.40 20.05 6.77
CA LEU A 20 7.32 19.06 5.70
C LEU A 20 6.15 18.12 5.96
N TYR A 21 5.49 17.65 4.90
CA TYR A 21 4.47 16.61 4.96
C TYR A 21 4.78 15.53 3.94
N GLN A 22 5.05 14.29 4.40
CA GLN A 22 5.39 13.15 3.55
C GLN A 22 5.28 11.84 4.35
N ALA A 23 5.49 10.70 3.68
CA ALA A 23 5.59 9.41 4.32
C ALA A 23 6.85 9.30 5.20
N ASN A 24 6.81 8.41 6.19
CA ASN A 24 7.86 8.22 7.18
C ASN A 24 9.22 7.91 6.53
N ASP A 25 9.29 7.03 5.55
CA ASP A 25 10.53 6.68 4.84
C ASP A 25 11.18 7.90 4.16
N ALA A 26 10.36 8.79 3.61
CA ALA A 26 10.83 10.01 2.95
C ALA A 26 11.28 11.10 3.95
N LEU A 27 10.64 11.23 5.12
CA LEU A 27 10.99 12.23 6.12
C LEU A 27 12.15 11.78 7.00
N MET A 28 12.17 10.53 7.44
CA MET A 28 13.14 10.04 8.39
C MET A 28 14.57 9.96 7.83
N LYS A 29 14.73 9.89 6.50
CA LYS A 29 16.05 10.02 5.85
C LYS A 29 16.78 11.32 6.23
N TYR A 30 16.04 12.37 6.60
CA TYR A 30 16.60 13.66 6.99
C TYR A 30 17.14 13.72 8.43
N THR A 31 16.87 12.69 9.25
CA THR A 31 17.38 12.63 10.63
C THR A 31 18.91 12.50 10.66
N ASP A 32 19.47 11.65 9.81
CA ASP A 32 20.94 11.41 9.73
C ASP A 32 21.72 12.68 9.44
N GLY A 33 21.22 13.50 8.51
CA GLY A 33 21.82 14.78 8.13
C GLY A 33 21.49 15.93 9.10
N LYS A 34 20.67 15.68 10.14
CA LYS A 34 20.15 16.69 11.07
C LYS A 34 19.39 17.82 10.38
N HIS A 35 18.66 17.47 9.31
CA HIS A 35 17.88 18.42 8.52
C HIS A 35 16.48 18.66 9.08
N ILE A 36 15.97 17.72 9.90
CA ILE A 36 14.75 17.87 10.70
C ILE A 36 15.09 17.84 12.18
N GLN A 37 14.23 18.43 13.01
CA GLN A 37 14.46 18.52 14.45
C GLN A 37 13.49 17.64 15.23
N PRO A 38 13.87 17.19 16.45
CA PRO A 38 12.96 16.51 17.36
C PRO A 38 11.76 17.37 17.72
N ILE A 39 10.61 16.74 17.88
CA ILE A 39 9.34 17.38 18.26
C ILE A 39 8.96 16.94 19.68
N PRO A 40 8.60 17.88 20.58
CA PRO A 40 8.13 17.56 21.94
C PRO A 40 6.67 17.08 21.87
N VAL A 41 6.46 15.84 21.39
CA VAL A 41 5.15 15.30 21.02
C VAL A 41 4.18 15.17 22.20
N GLU A 42 4.67 15.02 23.45
CA GLU A 42 3.86 14.92 24.65
C GLU A 42 3.08 16.22 24.96
N GLN A 43 3.41 17.32 24.27
CA GLN A 43 2.73 18.60 24.38
C GLN A 43 1.62 18.78 23.33
N LEU A 44 1.46 17.82 22.41
CA LEU A 44 0.49 17.89 21.31
C LEU A 44 -0.85 17.27 21.73
N ASP A 45 -1.95 17.86 21.28
CA ASP A 45 -3.31 17.36 21.55
C ASP A 45 -3.57 15.96 21.01
N CYS A 46 -2.80 15.54 19.99
CA CYS A 46 -2.95 14.22 19.36
C CYS A 46 -2.13 13.11 20.07
N TYR A 47 -1.28 13.42 21.06
CA TYR A 47 -0.30 12.48 21.58
C TYR A 47 -0.90 11.15 22.04
N ASP A 48 -1.92 11.20 22.91
CA ASP A 48 -2.58 10.02 23.46
C ASP A 48 -3.54 9.32 22.47
N GLN A 49 -3.71 9.90 21.28
CA GLN A 49 -4.66 9.41 20.27
C GLN A 49 -3.99 8.70 19.09
N ILE A 50 -2.67 8.60 19.10
CA ILE A 50 -1.88 7.96 18.06
C ILE A 50 -1.22 6.71 18.64
N SER A 51 -1.30 5.59 17.90
CA SER A 51 -0.72 4.32 18.36
C SER A 51 0.80 4.37 18.46
N GLN A 52 1.37 3.48 19.27
CA GLN A 52 2.82 3.39 19.42
C GLN A 52 3.50 3.01 18.10
N GLU A 53 2.89 2.13 17.31
CA GLU A 53 3.37 1.70 15.99
C GLU A 53 3.50 2.89 15.03
N ALA A 54 2.55 3.82 15.10
CA ALA A 54 2.59 5.03 14.30
C ALA A 54 3.68 6.01 14.79
N TRP A 55 3.88 6.14 16.10
CA TRP A 55 4.99 6.93 16.66
C TRP A 55 6.35 6.34 16.34
N ASP A 56 6.50 5.01 16.40
CA ASP A 56 7.74 4.30 16.10
C ASP A 56 8.23 4.58 14.67
N ALA A 57 7.31 4.74 13.72
CA ALA A 57 7.64 5.13 12.35
C ALA A 57 8.36 6.49 12.23
N TYR A 58 8.22 7.35 13.23
CA TYR A 58 8.86 8.67 13.28
C TYR A 58 9.89 8.81 14.41
N THR A 59 10.27 7.71 15.02
CA THR A 59 11.24 7.67 16.11
C THR A 59 12.62 7.28 15.60
N ALA A 60 13.65 7.98 16.03
CA ALA A 60 15.04 7.66 15.72
C ALA A 60 15.96 8.00 16.90
N GLU A 61 17.11 7.32 16.94
CA GLU A 61 18.15 7.62 17.92
C GLU A 61 18.95 8.87 17.52
N TYR A 62 19.18 9.73 18.50
CA TYR A 62 20.00 10.93 18.34
C TYR A 62 20.83 11.14 19.59
N GLY A 63 22.17 11.05 19.46
CA GLY A 63 23.07 11.23 20.59
C GLY A 63 22.97 10.14 21.68
N GLY A 64 22.42 8.97 21.36
CA GLY A 64 22.22 7.85 22.29
C GLY A 64 20.90 7.91 23.07
N GLU A 65 20.02 8.81 22.68
CA GLU A 65 18.64 8.90 23.19
C GLU A 65 17.65 8.83 22.04
N SER A 66 16.45 8.32 22.32
CA SER A 66 15.38 8.16 21.33
C SER A 66 14.51 9.41 21.29
N TYR A 67 14.24 9.93 20.07
CA TYR A 67 13.43 11.12 19.85
C TYR A 67 12.44 10.91 18.72
N VAL A 68 11.31 11.59 18.79
CA VAL A 68 10.31 11.63 17.73
C VAL A 68 10.57 12.84 16.80
N PHE A 69 10.64 12.60 15.49
CA PHE A 69 10.96 13.62 14.47
C PHE A 69 9.78 13.98 13.58
N GLY A 70 8.65 13.30 13.71
CA GLY A 70 7.45 13.59 12.94
C GLY A 70 6.17 13.28 13.70
N VAL A 71 5.07 13.89 13.28
CA VAL A 71 3.74 13.68 13.87
C VAL A 71 2.87 12.97 12.86
N PRO A 72 2.44 11.71 13.12
CA PRO A 72 1.57 10.95 12.26
C PRO A 72 0.25 11.66 11.96
N VAL A 73 -0.22 11.58 10.72
CA VAL A 73 -1.46 12.21 10.25
C VAL A 73 -2.42 11.17 9.70
N ASN A 74 -1.92 10.31 8.80
CA ASN A 74 -2.73 9.24 8.22
C ASN A 74 -1.88 7.99 7.91
N ILE A 75 -2.55 6.85 7.93
CA ILE A 75 -1.99 5.55 7.62
C ILE A 75 -2.26 5.24 6.14
N GLN A 76 -1.23 4.82 5.42
CA GLN A 76 -1.31 4.33 4.05
C GLN A 76 -1.32 2.81 4.05
N GLY A 77 -2.43 2.22 4.46
CA GLY A 77 -2.68 0.78 4.35
C GLY A 77 -3.39 0.47 3.03
N PRO A 78 -2.95 -0.55 2.27
CA PRO A 78 -3.70 -1.00 1.09
C PRO A 78 -5.09 -1.51 1.46
N LEU A 79 -6.05 -1.33 0.53
CA LEU A 79 -7.40 -1.87 0.55
C LEU A 79 -7.72 -2.47 -0.81
N LEU A 80 -8.69 -3.38 -0.86
CA LEU A 80 -9.27 -3.86 -2.11
C LEU A 80 -10.42 -2.94 -2.51
N TYR A 81 -10.37 -2.35 -3.72
CA TYR A 81 -11.46 -1.59 -4.32
C TYR A 81 -12.10 -2.39 -5.42
N TYR A 82 -13.44 -2.49 -5.44
CA TYR A 82 -14.17 -3.24 -6.46
C TYR A 82 -15.45 -2.55 -6.91
N ARG A 83 -15.93 -2.94 -8.08
CA ARG A 83 -17.13 -2.47 -8.74
C ARG A 83 -18.31 -3.40 -8.43
N LYS A 84 -19.18 -3.01 -7.49
CA LYS A 84 -20.35 -3.79 -7.09
C LYS A 84 -21.34 -4.03 -8.24
N ASP A 85 -21.49 -3.07 -9.13
CA ASP A 85 -22.39 -3.16 -10.29
C ASP A 85 -21.88 -4.05 -11.42
N LEU A 86 -20.66 -4.60 -11.31
CA LEU A 86 -20.13 -5.61 -12.23
C LEU A 86 -20.36 -7.05 -11.73
N LEU A 87 -20.88 -7.23 -10.52
CA LEU A 87 -21.29 -8.55 -10.02
C LEU A 87 -22.45 -9.10 -10.86
N SER A 88 -22.46 -10.41 -11.03
CA SER A 88 -23.61 -11.10 -11.67
C SER A 88 -24.88 -10.96 -10.82
N ASP A 89 -26.06 -11.06 -11.46
CA ASP A 89 -27.34 -11.05 -10.73
C ASP A 89 -27.45 -12.19 -9.70
N ASN A 90 -26.66 -13.24 -9.88
CA ASN A 90 -26.65 -14.45 -9.04
C ASN A 90 -25.47 -14.53 -8.08
N TRP A 91 -24.67 -13.47 -7.92
CA TRP A 91 -23.42 -13.51 -7.13
C TRP A 91 -23.62 -14.05 -5.71
N GLN A 92 -24.76 -13.76 -5.07
CA GLN A 92 -25.09 -14.25 -3.72
C GLN A 92 -25.29 -15.78 -3.65
N THR A 93 -25.41 -16.45 -4.79
CA THR A 93 -25.51 -17.91 -4.87
C THR A 93 -24.22 -18.54 -5.36
N GLU A 94 -23.45 -17.79 -6.15
CA GLU A 94 -22.24 -18.26 -6.82
C GLU A 94 -20.97 -17.88 -6.06
N TRP A 95 -21.01 -16.78 -5.30
CA TRP A 95 -19.83 -16.13 -4.68
C TRP A 95 -20.14 -15.54 -3.28
N ASP A 96 -20.99 -16.18 -2.49
CA ASP A 96 -21.31 -15.87 -1.09
C ASP A 96 -21.70 -17.19 -0.39
N ASP A 97 -20.69 -18.06 -0.22
CA ASP A 97 -20.88 -19.42 0.27
C ASP A 97 -21.30 -19.45 1.74
N ASP A 98 -20.79 -18.56 2.57
CA ASP A 98 -21.12 -18.44 3.99
C ASP A 98 -22.38 -17.59 4.26
N LYS A 99 -22.91 -16.93 3.21
CA LYS A 99 -24.14 -16.12 3.24
C LYS A 99 -24.06 -14.92 4.19
N ASN A 100 -22.90 -14.33 4.29
CA ASN A 100 -22.67 -13.11 5.08
C ASN A 100 -23.09 -11.84 4.33
N GLY A 101 -23.39 -11.93 3.03
CA GLY A 101 -23.79 -10.83 2.16
C GLY A 101 -22.60 -10.03 1.61
N VAL A 102 -21.39 -10.57 1.74
CA VAL A 102 -20.15 -10.05 1.16
C VAL A 102 -19.69 -10.99 0.04
N PRO A 103 -19.27 -10.51 -1.11
CA PRO A 103 -18.76 -11.38 -2.16
C PRO A 103 -17.46 -12.06 -1.75
N ASP A 104 -17.39 -13.40 -1.78
CA ASP A 104 -16.22 -14.20 -1.38
C ASP A 104 -14.91 -13.74 -2.07
N MET A 105 -15.00 -13.29 -3.34
CA MET A 105 -13.86 -12.77 -4.08
C MET A 105 -13.32 -11.44 -3.51
N THR A 106 -14.00 -10.85 -2.52
CA THR A 106 -13.49 -9.69 -1.80
C THR A 106 -12.96 -10.03 -0.40
N GLU A 107 -13.09 -11.30 0.02
CA GLU A 107 -12.63 -11.81 1.30
C GLU A 107 -11.44 -12.77 1.16
N TYR A 108 -11.32 -13.48 -0.01
CA TYR A 108 -10.31 -14.49 -0.25
C TYR A 108 -9.63 -14.31 -1.61
N TRP A 109 -8.30 -14.29 -1.63
CA TRP A 109 -7.54 -14.22 -2.89
C TRP A 109 -7.74 -15.43 -3.80
N THR A 110 -8.03 -16.61 -3.24
CA THR A 110 -8.40 -17.82 -3.99
C THR A 110 -9.68 -17.61 -4.79
N GLU A 111 -10.68 -16.98 -4.19
CA GLU A 111 -11.95 -16.68 -4.83
C GLU A 111 -11.81 -15.56 -5.89
N LEU A 112 -11.02 -14.51 -5.58
CA LEU A 112 -10.73 -13.46 -6.55
C LEU A 112 -9.96 -14.00 -7.76
N TYR A 113 -9.05 -14.94 -7.55
CA TYR A 113 -8.33 -15.61 -8.62
C TYR A 113 -9.26 -16.47 -9.49
N ALA A 114 -10.12 -17.30 -8.87
CA ALA A 114 -11.10 -18.12 -9.57
C ALA A 114 -12.08 -17.27 -10.38
N TYR A 115 -12.60 -16.20 -9.78
CA TYR A 115 -13.45 -15.21 -10.47
C TYR A 115 -12.72 -14.54 -11.64
N SER A 116 -11.44 -14.19 -11.46
CA SER A 116 -10.62 -13.59 -12.52
C SER A 116 -10.40 -14.53 -13.70
N LYS A 117 -10.21 -15.83 -13.46
CA LYS A 117 -10.15 -16.86 -14.51
C LYS A 117 -11.45 -16.90 -15.29
N GLN A 118 -12.58 -16.99 -14.59
CA GLN A 118 -13.90 -17.04 -15.21
C GLN A 118 -14.16 -15.82 -16.10
N ILE A 119 -14.00 -14.59 -15.56
CA ILE A 119 -14.25 -13.35 -16.31
C ILE A 119 -13.35 -13.24 -17.54
N LYS A 120 -12.07 -13.60 -17.41
CA LYS A 120 -11.12 -13.58 -18.52
C LYS A 120 -11.54 -14.56 -19.62
N GLU A 121 -11.97 -15.77 -19.28
CA GLU A 121 -12.42 -16.79 -20.23
C GLU A 121 -13.72 -16.39 -20.90
N GLU A 122 -14.75 -16.02 -20.14
CA GLU A 122 -16.08 -15.63 -20.66
C GLU A 122 -16.02 -14.41 -21.57
N SER A 123 -15.13 -13.46 -21.28
CA SER A 123 -14.95 -12.26 -22.10
C SER A 123 -14.01 -12.43 -23.30
N GLY A 124 -13.40 -13.61 -23.45
CA GLY A 124 -12.35 -13.83 -24.47
C GLY A 124 -11.11 -12.96 -24.25
N GLY A 125 -10.79 -12.67 -22.98
CA GLY A 125 -9.60 -11.88 -22.60
C GLY A 125 -9.75 -10.37 -22.74
N THR A 126 -10.99 -9.84 -22.79
CA THR A 126 -11.25 -8.39 -22.88
C THR A 126 -11.64 -7.76 -21.53
N LYS A 127 -12.05 -8.58 -20.55
CA LYS A 127 -12.34 -8.17 -19.18
C LYS A 127 -11.56 -9.02 -18.19
N PHE A 128 -11.33 -8.47 -17.01
CA PHE A 128 -10.47 -9.06 -15.98
C PHE A 128 -11.12 -8.92 -14.60
N GLY A 129 -10.94 -9.92 -13.72
CA GLY A 129 -11.41 -9.82 -12.35
C GLY A 129 -10.52 -8.89 -11.52
N TYR A 130 -9.21 -9.03 -11.64
CA TYR A 130 -8.24 -8.24 -10.89
C TYR A 130 -7.17 -7.66 -11.82
N MET A 131 -6.80 -6.40 -11.59
CA MET A 131 -5.69 -5.74 -12.28
C MET A 131 -4.89 -4.87 -11.30
N LYS A 132 -3.57 -5.00 -11.36
CA LYS A 132 -2.59 -4.19 -10.61
C LYS A 132 -1.24 -4.27 -11.31
N SER A 133 -0.42 -3.22 -11.21
CA SER A 133 1.00 -3.36 -11.57
C SER A 133 1.69 -4.27 -10.57
N LEU A 134 2.09 -5.45 -11.01
CA LEU A 134 2.86 -6.38 -10.18
C LEU A 134 4.35 -5.98 -10.07
N PHE A 135 4.79 -4.99 -10.84
CA PHE A 135 6.12 -4.38 -10.73
C PHE A 135 6.24 -3.45 -9.53
N ASP A 136 5.11 -3.00 -9.01
CA ASP A 136 5.07 -2.10 -7.87
C ASP A 136 5.48 -2.82 -6.59
N THR A 137 6.71 -2.56 -6.16
CA THR A 137 7.30 -3.18 -4.98
C THR A 137 6.48 -2.93 -3.71
N TYR A 138 5.86 -1.77 -3.57
CA TYR A 138 5.05 -1.43 -2.40
C TYR A 138 3.89 -2.41 -2.19
N PHE A 139 3.14 -2.73 -3.26
CA PHE A 139 2.01 -3.63 -3.18
C PHE A 139 2.42 -5.11 -3.28
N SER A 140 3.40 -5.43 -4.12
CA SER A 140 3.79 -6.82 -4.36
C SER A 140 4.57 -7.44 -3.20
N SER A 141 5.34 -6.65 -2.43
CA SER A 141 6.08 -7.17 -1.28
C SER A 141 5.19 -7.71 -0.18
N GLY A 142 3.96 -7.22 -0.04
CA GLY A 142 3.01 -7.73 0.97
C GLY A 142 2.70 -9.21 0.82
N PHE A 143 2.64 -9.72 -0.41
CA PHE A 143 2.48 -11.16 -0.64
C PHE A 143 3.64 -11.97 -0.06
N LEU A 144 4.86 -11.45 -0.10
CA LEU A 144 6.03 -12.09 0.52
C LEU A 144 5.95 -12.02 2.04
N PHE A 145 5.53 -10.87 2.58
CA PHE A 145 5.47 -10.62 4.02
C PHE A 145 4.47 -11.52 4.72
N THR A 146 3.35 -11.84 4.08
CA THR A 146 2.36 -12.79 4.60
C THR A 146 2.98 -14.15 4.92
N TYR A 147 4.03 -14.56 4.21
CA TYR A 147 4.71 -15.84 4.42
C TYR A 147 6.07 -15.70 5.12
N GLY A 148 6.28 -14.61 5.85
CA GLY A 148 7.44 -14.41 6.72
C GLY A 148 8.60 -13.63 6.10
N GLY A 149 8.40 -13.06 4.90
CA GLY A 149 9.32 -12.06 4.35
C GLY A 149 9.27 -10.74 5.13
N TYR A 150 10.29 -9.92 4.99
CA TYR A 150 10.38 -8.58 5.57
C TYR A 150 11.39 -7.73 4.77
N VAL A 151 11.47 -6.43 5.06
CA VAL A 151 12.45 -5.56 4.39
C VAL A 151 13.82 -5.70 5.06
N PHE A 152 13.93 -5.30 6.34
CA PHE A 152 15.14 -5.37 7.15
C PHE A 152 14.87 -6.04 8.49
N GLY A 153 15.86 -6.75 9.02
CA GLY A 153 15.78 -7.39 10.32
C GLY A 153 15.64 -6.41 11.48
N ASP A 154 15.39 -6.96 12.67
CA ASP A 154 15.24 -6.21 13.93
C ASP A 154 14.24 -5.03 13.79
N GLY A 155 13.02 -5.35 13.32
CA GLY A 155 11.96 -4.36 13.16
C GLY A 155 12.24 -3.26 12.12
N GLY A 156 13.09 -3.54 11.13
CA GLY A 156 13.44 -2.60 10.06
C GLY A 156 14.73 -1.81 10.30
N THR A 157 15.47 -2.09 11.37
CA THR A 157 16.67 -1.34 11.74
C THR A 157 17.99 -2.02 11.33
N ASP A 158 18.01 -3.37 11.24
CA ASP A 158 19.19 -4.13 10.80
C ASP A 158 19.26 -4.24 9.28
N THR A 159 19.88 -3.28 8.65
CA THR A 159 20.07 -3.21 7.18
C THR A 159 21.08 -4.21 6.64
N THR A 160 21.73 -5.01 7.50
CA THR A 160 22.59 -6.12 7.07
C THR A 160 21.81 -7.43 6.90
N ASN A 161 20.60 -7.49 7.46
CA ASN A 161 19.69 -8.64 7.38
C ASN A 161 18.51 -8.28 6.47
N ILE A 162 18.62 -8.63 5.19
CA ILE A 162 17.58 -8.40 4.17
C ILE A 162 16.70 -9.66 4.13
N GLY A 163 15.39 -9.47 4.07
CA GLY A 163 14.46 -10.57 4.29
C GLY A 163 13.40 -10.79 3.20
N PHE A 164 13.64 -10.39 1.95
CA PHE A 164 12.71 -10.74 0.87
C PHE A 164 12.65 -12.25 0.61
N SER A 165 13.74 -12.99 0.88
CA SER A 165 13.80 -14.44 0.77
C SER A 165 13.48 -15.18 2.08
N ALA A 166 13.16 -14.45 3.17
CA ALA A 166 12.96 -15.05 4.48
C ALA A 166 11.69 -15.93 4.56
N GLY A 167 11.71 -16.90 5.46
CA GLY A 167 10.57 -17.77 5.71
C GLY A 167 10.14 -18.57 4.47
N ASP A 168 8.83 -18.56 4.23
CA ASP A 168 8.20 -19.16 3.06
C ASP A 168 7.78 -18.12 2.01
N SER A 169 8.47 -16.98 1.94
CA SER A 169 8.14 -15.87 1.03
C SER A 169 8.04 -16.27 -0.45
N TYR A 170 8.69 -17.36 -0.87
CA TYR A 170 8.54 -17.94 -2.20
C TYR A 170 7.08 -18.29 -2.54
N LYS A 171 6.23 -18.61 -1.53
CA LYS A 171 4.79 -18.81 -1.72
C LYS A 171 4.12 -17.53 -2.20
N GLY A 172 4.48 -16.39 -1.61
CA GLY A 172 3.99 -15.08 -2.05
C GLY A 172 4.43 -14.74 -3.48
N ALA A 173 5.66 -15.11 -3.86
CA ALA A 173 6.13 -14.96 -5.23
C ALA A 173 5.35 -15.87 -6.20
N TYR A 174 5.02 -17.10 -5.82
CA TYR A 174 4.17 -17.98 -6.63
C TYR A 174 2.77 -17.42 -6.81
N ILE A 175 2.16 -16.88 -5.75
CA ILE A 175 0.85 -16.19 -5.83
C ILE A 175 0.88 -15.04 -6.84
N LEU A 176 1.92 -14.20 -6.81
CA LEU A 176 2.07 -13.12 -7.79
C LEU A 176 2.15 -13.63 -9.23
N GLN A 177 2.83 -14.76 -9.45
CA GLN A 177 2.89 -15.41 -10.76
C GLN A 177 1.52 -15.95 -11.20
N GLN A 178 0.76 -16.56 -10.28
CA GLN A 178 -0.61 -17.01 -10.54
C GLN A 178 -1.53 -15.82 -10.87
N LEU A 179 -1.50 -14.73 -10.08
CA LEU A 179 -2.26 -13.51 -10.37
C LEU A 179 -1.91 -12.92 -11.74
N ALA A 180 -0.61 -12.88 -12.10
CA ALA A 180 -0.17 -12.44 -13.43
C ALA A 180 -0.89 -13.20 -14.55
N SER A 181 -1.04 -14.52 -14.42
CA SER A 181 -1.63 -15.39 -15.44
C SER A 181 -3.10 -15.03 -15.79
N VAL A 182 -3.83 -14.43 -14.84
CA VAL A 182 -5.24 -14.03 -15.03
C VAL A 182 -5.43 -12.56 -15.38
N MET A 183 -4.37 -11.76 -15.37
CA MET A 183 -4.39 -10.34 -15.75
C MET A 183 -4.24 -10.14 -17.27
N ASN A 184 -4.34 -8.88 -17.68
CA ASN A 184 -4.04 -8.47 -19.05
C ASN A 184 -2.51 -8.38 -19.25
N GLN A 185 -1.96 -9.24 -20.10
CA GLN A 185 -0.54 -9.26 -20.40
C GLN A 185 0.02 -7.91 -20.89
N ASP A 186 -0.77 -7.16 -21.68
CA ASP A 186 -0.32 -5.91 -22.29
C ASP A 186 -0.25 -4.73 -21.32
N CYS A 187 -0.83 -4.85 -20.12
CA CYS A 187 -0.83 -3.79 -19.13
C CYS A 187 -0.57 -4.28 -17.70
N ILE A 188 0.17 -5.38 -17.55
CA ILE A 188 0.57 -5.95 -16.25
C ILE A 188 1.69 -5.14 -15.58
N ASP A 189 2.33 -4.25 -16.32
CA ASP A 189 3.37 -3.33 -15.88
C ASP A 189 2.80 -1.96 -15.48
N ASP A 190 3.63 -0.93 -15.48
CA ASP A 190 3.25 0.44 -15.14
C ASP A 190 2.18 1.05 -16.05
N THR A 191 1.89 0.43 -17.20
CA THR A 191 0.81 0.85 -18.11
C THR A 191 -0.55 0.77 -17.39
N ILE A 192 -0.78 -0.23 -16.54
CA ILE A 192 -2.01 -0.29 -15.74
C ILE A 192 -2.09 0.87 -14.76
N THR A 193 -0.99 1.30 -14.17
CA THR A 193 -0.96 2.41 -13.20
C THR A 193 -1.47 3.70 -13.83
N VAL A 194 -1.07 4.00 -15.07
CA VAL A 194 -1.52 5.19 -15.82
C VAL A 194 -3.01 5.10 -16.19
N ASN A 195 -3.51 3.91 -16.48
CA ASN A 195 -4.86 3.68 -16.99
C ASN A 195 -5.83 3.12 -15.93
N ALA A 196 -5.36 2.88 -14.70
CA ALA A 196 -6.11 2.16 -13.67
C ALA A 196 -7.50 2.76 -13.44
N TYR A 197 -7.59 4.07 -13.26
CA TYR A 197 -8.84 4.75 -12.95
C TYR A 197 -9.87 4.62 -14.07
N SER A 198 -9.48 4.89 -15.31
CA SER A 198 -10.38 4.81 -16.47
C SER A 198 -10.78 3.36 -16.81
N MET A 199 -9.88 2.39 -16.62
CA MET A 199 -10.16 0.99 -16.88
C MET A 199 -11.11 0.38 -15.83
N LEU A 200 -10.99 0.77 -14.54
CA LEU A 200 -11.99 0.42 -13.54
C LEU A 200 -13.33 1.10 -13.87
N GLY A 201 -13.29 2.41 -14.15
CA GLY A 201 -14.47 3.21 -14.45
C GLY A 201 -15.29 2.65 -15.61
N ASN A 202 -14.66 2.21 -16.68
CA ASN A 202 -15.35 1.65 -17.86
C ASN A 202 -15.66 0.14 -17.76
N GLY A 203 -15.35 -0.52 -16.62
CA GLY A 203 -15.62 -1.93 -16.39
C GLY A 203 -14.71 -2.90 -17.13
N THR A 204 -13.50 -2.48 -17.51
CA THR A 204 -12.49 -3.38 -18.09
C THR A 204 -12.02 -4.39 -17.04
N TYR A 205 -11.97 -3.99 -15.76
CA TYR A 205 -11.70 -4.91 -14.66
C TYR A 205 -12.59 -4.65 -13.44
N PHE A 206 -12.75 -5.68 -12.60
CA PHE A 206 -13.65 -5.67 -11.46
C PHE A 206 -13.00 -5.07 -10.19
N ALA A 207 -11.77 -5.47 -9.84
CA ALA A 207 -11.12 -5.09 -8.59
C ALA A 207 -9.63 -4.73 -8.75
N THR A 208 -9.15 -3.88 -7.86
CA THR A 208 -7.74 -3.51 -7.71
C THR A 208 -7.39 -3.28 -6.24
N MET A 209 -6.13 -3.49 -5.88
CA MET A 209 -5.59 -3.13 -4.57
C MET A 209 -4.90 -1.76 -4.65
N THR A 210 -5.26 -0.84 -3.75
CA THR A 210 -4.63 0.49 -3.67
C THR A 210 -4.84 1.13 -2.30
N THR A 211 -4.23 2.28 -2.07
CA THR A 211 -4.34 3.05 -0.83
C THR A 211 -5.54 4.03 -0.86
N PRO A 212 -6.11 4.42 0.29
CA PRO A 212 -7.31 5.26 0.36
C PRO A 212 -7.17 6.63 -0.29
N ASP A 213 -5.97 7.18 -0.36
CA ASP A 213 -5.69 8.53 -0.88
C ASP A 213 -6.02 8.71 -2.38
N VAL A 214 -6.16 7.60 -3.13
CA VAL A 214 -6.55 7.64 -4.55
C VAL A 214 -8.02 7.29 -4.80
N TYR A 215 -8.81 7.04 -3.76
CA TYR A 215 -10.23 6.70 -3.88
C TYR A 215 -11.03 7.70 -4.70
N THR A 216 -10.82 8.99 -4.46
CA THR A 216 -11.53 10.06 -5.18
C THR A 216 -11.24 10.06 -6.68
N LEU A 217 -10.06 9.65 -7.10
CA LEU A 217 -9.69 9.55 -8.52
C LEU A 217 -10.46 8.42 -9.23
N PHE A 218 -10.62 7.28 -8.56
CA PHE A 218 -11.47 6.19 -9.07
C PHE A 218 -12.95 6.60 -9.11
N LEU A 219 -13.41 7.29 -8.07
CA LEU A 219 -14.79 7.78 -7.98
C LEU A 219 -15.12 8.76 -9.11
N ASP A 220 -14.21 9.70 -9.40
CA ASP A 220 -14.36 10.69 -10.46
C ASP A 220 -14.48 10.04 -11.85
N GLU A 221 -13.62 9.05 -12.14
CA GLU A 221 -13.67 8.35 -13.43
C GLU A 221 -14.95 7.50 -13.56
N LEU A 222 -15.39 6.85 -12.48
CA LEU A 222 -16.63 6.11 -12.47
C LEU A 222 -17.86 7.01 -12.65
N ALA A 223 -17.90 8.17 -11.98
CA ALA A 223 -18.97 9.15 -12.16
C ALA A 223 -19.00 9.69 -13.60
N LYS A 224 -17.85 9.98 -14.21
CA LYS A 224 -17.76 10.38 -15.64
C LYS A 224 -18.33 9.29 -16.56
N GLU A 225 -18.04 8.02 -16.24
CA GLU A 225 -18.58 6.89 -17.03
C GLU A 225 -20.11 6.83 -16.94
N TYR A 226 -20.70 6.96 -15.75
CA TYR A 226 -22.17 6.99 -15.60
C TYR A 226 -22.82 8.21 -16.24
N MET A 227 -22.18 9.38 -16.24
CA MET A 227 -22.66 10.54 -17.01
C MET A 227 -22.70 10.21 -18.50
N ARG A 228 -21.67 9.53 -19.00
CA ARG A 228 -21.52 9.19 -20.43
C ARG A 228 -22.49 8.08 -20.87
N THR A 229 -22.66 7.01 -20.08
CA THR A 229 -23.44 5.81 -20.44
C THR A 229 -24.91 5.95 -20.13
N ASP A 230 -25.22 6.50 -18.95
CA ASP A 230 -26.58 6.55 -18.42
C ASP A 230 -27.23 7.92 -18.56
N GLY A 231 -26.46 8.92 -19.00
CA GLY A 231 -26.95 10.29 -19.17
C GLY A 231 -27.31 10.97 -17.85
N LEU A 232 -26.73 10.55 -16.74
CA LEU A 232 -27.02 11.09 -15.41
C LEU A 232 -26.48 12.51 -15.24
N SER A 233 -27.11 13.30 -14.36
CA SER A 233 -26.51 14.54 -13.88
C SER A 233 -25.22 14.23 -13.08
N GLU A 234 -24.33 15.22 -12.94
CA GLU A 234 -23.10 15.06 -12.17
C GLU A 234 -23.39 14.57 -10.73
N ALA A 235 -24.35 15.19 -10.04
CA ALA A 235 -24.72 14.80 -8.68
C ALA A 235 -25.25 13.35 -8.58
N ASP A 236 -26.11 12.93 -9.52
CA ASP A 236 -26.67 11.58 -9.55
C ASP A 236 -25.58 10.55 -9.93
N ALA A 237 -24.68 10.91 -10.84
CA ALA A 237 -23.55 10.06 -11.24
C ALA A 237 -22.58 9.82 -10.07
N TYR A 238 -22.24 10.86 -9.30
CA TYR A 238 -21.43 10.70 -8.09
C TYR A 238 -22.11 9.88 -7.00
N ALA A 239 -23.43 10.07 -6.79
CA ALA A 239 -24.19 9.25 -5.86
C ALA A 239 -24.16 7.77 -6.25
N LYS A 240 -24.40 7.46 -7.54
CA LYS A 240 -24.31 6.11 -8.08
C LYS A 240 -22.90 5.55 -8.00
N ALA A 241 -21.87 6.36 -8.27
CA ALA A 241 -20.47 5.93 -8.17
C ALA A 241 -20.08 5.55 -6.74
N LYS A 242 -20.50 6.34 -5.73
CA LYS A 242 -20.29 6.02 -4.31
C LYS A 242 -20.97 4.73 -3.86
N GLU A 243 -22.11 4.40 -4.44
CA GLU A 243 -22.83 3.14 -4.14
C GLU A 243 -22.10 1.92 -4.73
N ASN A 244 -21.43 2.08 -5.88
CA ASN A 244 -20.90 0.99 -6.67
C ASN A 244 -19.37 0.83 -6.58
N LEU A 245 -18.64 1.86 -6.18
CA LEU A 245 -17.21 1.76 -5.86
C LEU A 245 -17.07 1.41 -4.39
N VAL A 246 -16.90 0.14 -4.10
CA VAL A 246 -16.81 -0.38 -2.74
C VAL A 246 -15.36 -0.67 -2.41
N ALA A 247 -14.97 -0.34 -1.18
CA ALA A 247 -13.69 -0.76 -0.63
C ALA A 247 -13.92 -1.87 0.41
N ALA A 248 -13.03 -2.83 0.45
CA ALA A 248 -12.98 -3.92 1.41
C ALA A 248 -11.56 -4.01 2.00
N ASP A 249 -11.42 -4.72 3.09
CA ASP A 249 -10.11 -5.09 3.61
C ASP A 249 -9.36 -5.98 2.59
N ILE A 250 -8.04 -6.15 2.77
CA ILE A 250 -7.27 -7.02 1.89
C ILE A 250 -7.70 -8.47 2.10
N PRO A 251 -8.04 -9.18 1.02
CA PRO A 251 -8.47 -10.57 1.13
C PRO A 251 -7.41 -11.48 1.77
N LYS A 252 -7.85 -12.53 2.47
CA LYS A 252 -6.98 -13.54 3.05
C LYS A 252 -6.29 -14.39 1.99
N LEU A 253 -5.10 -14.87 2.32
CA LEU A 253 -4.28 -15.72 1.47
C LEU A 253 -4.32 -17.19 1.92
N PRO A 254 -4.21 -18.18 1.02
CA PRO A 254 -4.12 -19.57 1.40
C PRO A 254 -2.78 -19.88 2.09
N ALA A 255 -2.80 -20.57 3.22
CA ALA A 255 -1.60 -20.97 3.95
C ALA A 255 -0.65 -21.84 3.10
N SER A 256 -1.21 -22.58 2.15
CA SER A 256 -0.44 -23.36 1.17
C SER A 256 0.41 -22.50 0.22
N GLY A 257 -0.01 -21.26 -0.07
CA GLY A 257 0.61 -20.41 -1.09
C GLY A 257 0.16 -20.73 -2.51
N ASP A 258 -0.95 -21.44 -2.68
CA ASP A 258 -1.52 -21.79 -3.99
C ASP A 258 -2.95 -21.27 -4.11
N LEU A 259 -3.21 -20.36 -5.05
CA LEU A 259 -4.54 -19.79 -5.28
C LEU A 259 -5.57 -20.79 -5.84
N GLU A 260 -5.15 -21.98 -6.25
CA GLU A 260 -6.09 -23.07 -6.59
C GLU A 260 -6.60 -23.80 -5.35
N ASP A 261 -5.98 -23.63 -4.19
CA ASP A 261 -6.36 -24.25 -2.92
C ASP A 261 -7.48 -23.46 -2.20
N ARG A 262 -8.69 -23.56 -2.73
CA ARG A 262 -9.85 -22.83 -2.24
C ARG A 262 -10.42 -23.35 -0.90
N ASP A 263 -10.18 -24.64 -0.61
CA ASP A 263 -10.69 -25.31 0.58
C ASP A 263 -9.66 -25.34 1.73
N GLY A 264 -8.45 -24.80 1.51
CA GLY A 264 -7.36 -24.80 2.46
C GLY A 264 -7.51 -23.81 3.60
N GLU A 265 -6.60 -23.89 4.56
CA GLU A 265 -6.48 -22.90 5.63
C GLU A 265 -6.12 -21.52 5.05
N MET A 266 -6.81 -20.47 5.52
CA MET A 266 -6.55 -19.09 5.12
C MET A 266 -5.81 -18.34 6.24
N VAL A 267 -4.89 -17.46 5.82
CA VAL A 267 -4.12 -16.58 6.71
C VAL A 267 -4.41 -15.12 6.37
N ASP A 268 -4.34 -14.25 7.38
CA ASP A 268 -4.51 -12.82 7.17
C ASP A 268 -3.33 -12.28 6.35
N SER A 269 -3.65 -11.46 5.36
CA SER A 269 -2.65 -10.83 4.51
C SER A 269 -1.87 -9.77 5.29
N VAL A 270 -0.55 -9.75 5.13
CA VAL A 270 0.33 -8.69 5.64
C VAL A 270 0.77 -7.83 4.46
N MET A 271 0.44 -6.55 4.47
CA MET A 271 0.77 -5.63 3.39
C MET A 271 1.79 -4.59 3.83
N MET A 272 2.66 -4.17 2.90
CA MET A 272 3.51 -3.01 3.15
C MET A 272 2.61 -1.77 3.31
N GLY A 273 2.92 -0.95 4.30
CA GLY A 273 2.24 0.31 4.56
C GLY A 273 3.21 1.43 4.88
N GLY A 274 2.69 2.65 4.91
CA GLY A 274 3.41 3.84 5.30
C GLY A 274 2.57 4.73 6.19
N ILE A 275 3.20 5.68 6.81
CA ILE A 275 2.53 6.66 7.65
C ILE A 275 2.94 8.04 7.18
N ASN A 276 1.98 8.82 6.69
CA ASN A 276 2.22 10.23 6.36
C ASN A 276 2.16 11.06 7.62
N GLY A 277 3.07 12.01 7.73
CA GLY A 277 3.15 12.88 8.89
C GLY A 277 3.79 14.22 8.60
N TYR A 278 3.81 15.07 9.62
CA TYR A 278 4.51 16.34 9.59
C TYR A 278 5.85 16.24 10.30
N ALA A 279 6.90 16.74 9.65
CA ALA A 279 8.21 17.01 10.28
C ALA A 279 8.52 18.50 10.26
N ILE A 280 9.37 18.95 11.18
CA ILE A 280 9.79 20.35 11.29
C ILE A 280 11.25 20.45 10.85
N SER A 281 11.53 21.36 9.91
CA SER A 281 12.88 21.64 9.43
C SER A 281 13.77 22.13 10.58
N ALA A 282 15.00 21.62 10.67
CA ALA A 282 15.99 22.12 11.61
C ALA A 282 16.48 23.55 11.27
N TYR A 283 16.18 24.03 10.07
CA TYR A 283 16.58 25.34 9.56
C TYR A 283 15.50 26.43 9.74
N THR A 284 14.33 26.05 10.30
CA THR A 284 13.26 27.02 10.53
C THR A 284 13.72 28.15 11.45
N LYS A 285 13.34 29.37 11.10
CA LYS A 285 13.56 30.58 11.94
C LYS A 285 12.38 30.83 12.90
N ALA A 286 11.31 30.02 12.79
CA ALA A 286 10.09 30.17 13.56
C ALA A 286 9.62 28.82 14.16
N PRO A 287 10.46 28.12 14.98
CA PRO A 287 10.16 26.77 15.47
C PRO A 287 8.85 26.71 16.27
N ASN A 288 8.55 27.74 17.07
CA ASN A 288 7.29 27.76 17.83
C ASN A 288 6.06 27.92 16.92
N ALA A 289 6.18 28.65 15.82
CA ALA A 289 5.08 28.78 14.85
C ALA A 289 4.90 27.48 14.05
N ALA A 290 6.01 26.81 13.68
CA ALA A 290 5.98 25.52 13.03
C ALA A 290 5.32 24.46 13.92
N LEU A 291 5.70 24.39 15.21
CA LEU A 291 5.10 23.49 16.19
C LEU A 291 3.60 23.79 16.39
N ALA A 292 3.22 25.08 16.50
CA ALA A 292 1.82 25.49 16.63
C ALA A 292 0.99 25.10 15.40
N PHE A 293 1.58 25.22 14.20
CA PHE A 293 0.94 24.76 12.96
C PHE A 293 0.74 23.23 12.97
N VAL A 294 1.77 22.45 13.33
CA VAL A 294 1.67 20.99 13.40
C VAL A 294 0.60 20.57 14.41
N ASN A 295 0.60 21.16 15.62
CA ASN A 295 -0.42 20.89 16.61
C ASN A 295 -1.84 21.21 16.10
N PHE A 296 -2.02 22.38 15.45
CA PHE A 296 -3.30 22.73 14.83
C PHE A 296 -3.72 21.76 13.72
N ALA A 297 -2.78 21.40 12.82
CA ALA A 297 -3.05 20.52 11.68
C ALA A 297 -3.36 19.07 12.08
N THR A 298 -3.02 18.67 13.32
CA THR A 298 -3.26 17.35 13.88
C THR A 298 -4.34 17.33 14.97
N THR A 299 -5.11 18.44 15.14
CA THR A 299 -6.31 18.43 15.99
C THR A 299 -7.37 17.47 15.44
N TYR A 300 -8.29 17.08 16.30
CA TYR A 300 -9.44 16.25 15.94
C TYR A 300 -10.16 16.79 14.71
N GLU A 301 -10.54 18.06 14.73
CA GLU A 301 -11.32 18.71 13.67
C GLU A 301 -10.58 18.72 12.33
N MET A 302 -9.27 18.96 12.34
CA MET A 302 -8.48 19.01 11.11
C MET A 302 -8.26 17.61 10.51
N ILE A 303 -8.05 16.61 11.33
CA ILE A 303 -7.90 15.22 10.89
C ILE A 303 -9.26 14.70 10.39
N TYR A 304 -10.36 14.99 11.09
CA TYR A 304 -11.71 14.63 10.64
C TYR A 304 -12.03 15.25 9.27
N LEU A 305 -11.76 16.56 9.12
CA LEU A 305 -11.99 17.26 7.86
C LEU A 305 -11.14 16.67 6.70
N ARG A 306 -9.92 16.26 6.97
CA ARG A 306 -9.06 15.59 5.96
C ARG A 306 -9.65 14.26 5.52
N ASN A 307 -10.18 13.46 6.44
CA ASN A 307 -10.88 12.23 6.08
C ASN A 307 -12.12 12.51 5.20
N GLU A 308 -12.97 13.48 5.61
CA GLU A 308 -14.17 13.84 4.84
C GLU A 308 -13.85 14.30 3.41
N LEU A 309 -12.79 15.11 3.24
CA LEU A 309 -12.47 15.72 1.95
C LEU A 309 -11.62 14.81 1.05
N LEU A 310 -10.76 13.98 1.64
CA LEU A 310 -9.74 13.22 0.92
C LEU A 310 -9.91 11.70 0.99
N GLY A 311 -10.77 11.19 1.90
CA GLY A 311 -10.97 9.75 2.10
C GLY A 311 -9.78 9.03 2.73
N ILE A 312 -8.80 9.75 3.33
CA ILE A 312 -7.60 9.16 3.92
C ILE A 312 -7.88 8.58 5.30
N ALA A 313 -7.22 7.47 5.65
CA ALA A 313 -7.37 6.83 6.96
C ALA A 313 -6.61 7.61 8.04
N PRO A 314 -7.29 8.15 9.08
CA PRO A 314 -6.65 8.92 10.14
C PRO A 314 -5.67 8.09 10.97
N ALA A 315 -4.52 8.67 11.37
CA ALA A 315 -3.66 8.08 12.38
C ALA A 315 -4.17 8.30 13.82
N ARG A 316 -5.10 9.27 14.01
CA ARG A 316 -5.79 9.47 15.29
C ARG A 316 -6.88 8.42 15.48
N ALA A 317 -6.76 7.62 16.53
CA ALA A 317 -7.71 6.53 16.84
C ALA A 317 -9.13 7.05 17.16
N ASP A 318 -9.26 8.20 17.85
CA ASP A 318 -10.54 8.81 18.15
C ASP A 318 -11.30 9.24 16.88
N VAL A 319 -10.60 9.81 15.90
CA VAL A 319 -11.19 10.16 14.59
C VAL A 319 -11.49 8.91 13.79
N ALA A 320 -10.59 7.93 13.75
CA ALA A 320 -10.79 6.67 13.03
C ALA A 320 -12.03 5.93 13.53
N THR A 321 -12.24 5.90 14.85
CA THR A 321 -13.43 5.28 15.48
C THR A 321 -14.71 6.07 15.17
N GLU A 322 -14.68 7.41 15.17
CA GLU A 322 -15.85 8.24 14.83
C GLU A 322 -16.26 8.08 13.36
N VAL A 323 -15.30 8.05 12.47
CA VAL A 323 -15.53 7.81 11.02
C VAL A 323 -15.98 6.37 10.78
N GLY A 324 -15.42 5.42 11.54
CA GLY A 324 -15.74 4.00 11.46
C GLY A 324 -15.31 3.33 10.15
N GLY A 325 -15.84 2.14 9.91
CA GLY A 325 -15.63 1.39 8.68
C GLY A 325 -14.15 1.15 8.37
N LEU A 326 -13.74 1.35 7.13
CA LEU A 326 -12.36 1.06 6.68
C LEU A 326 -11.28 1.90 7.35
N SER A 327 -11.61 3.10 7.84
CA SER A 327 -10.63 3.90 8.61
C SER A 327 -10.28 3.24 9.94
N GLU A 328 -11.29 2.68 10.60
CA GLU A 328 -11.11 1.89 11.83
C GLU A 328 -10.37 0.58 11.53
N THR A 329 -10.73 -0.12 10.46
CA THR A 329 -10.06 -1.35 10.00
C THR A 329 -8.57 -1.10 9.75
N ILE A 330 -8.19 -0.05 9.02
CA ILE A 330 -6.77 0.27 8.76
C ILE A 330 -6.00 0.55 10.06
N ASN A 331 -6.62 1.25 11.03
CA ASN A 331 -6.00 1.44 12.33
C ASN A 331 -5.79 0.11 13.08
N SER A 332 -6.78 -0.78 13.07
CA SER A 332 -6.67 -2.12 13.67
C SER A 332 -5.59 -2.94 12.97
N ASN A 333 -5.55 -2.94 11.65
CA ASN A 333 -4.54 -3.64 10.85
C ASN A 333 -3.11 -3.17 11.16
N LEU A 334 -2.91 -1.87 11.43
CA LEU A 334 -1.62 -1.35 11.88
C LEU A 334 -1.25 -1.92 13.25
N MET A 335 -2.14 -1.87 14.23
CA MET A 335 -1.90 -2.35 15.61
C MET A 335 -1.75 -3.88 15.69
N GLU A 336 -2.42 -4.62 14.81
CA GLU A 336 -2.38 -6.09 14.77
C GLU A 336 -1.22 -6.63 13.92
N GLY A 337 -0.48 -5.76 13.22
CA GLY A 337 0.67 -6.12 12.40
C GLY A 337 0.34 -6.60 10.98
N SER A 338 -0.92 -6.48 10.54
CA SER A 338 -1.31 -6.73 9.14
C SER A 338 -0.84 -5.63 8.19
N ILE A 339 -0.41 -4.49 8.72
CA ILE A 339 0.33 -3.45 8.00
C ILE A 339 1.78 -3.45 8.49
N ALA A 340 2.69 -3.92 7.65
CA ALA A 340 4.13 -3.81 7.85
C ALA A 340 4.60 -2.42 7.41
N VAL A 341 4.87 -1.55 8.39
CA VAL A 341 5.31 -0.18 8.09
C VAL A 341 6.69 -0.18 7.45
N MET A 342 6.85 0.58 6.36
CA MET A 342 8.14 0.75 5.69
C MET A 342 9.21 1.22 6.66
N PRO A 343 10.43 0.63 6.63
CA PRO A 343 11.54 1.08 7.46
C PRO A 343 11.87 2.56 7.27
N SER A 344 12.06 3.27 8.36
CA SER A 344 12.34 4.71 8.39
C SER A 344 13.85 5.00 8.29
N THR A 345 14.53 4.35 7.36
CA THR A 345 15.99 4.48 7.14
C THR A 345 16.32 4.84 5.71
N LYS A 346 17.47 5.49 5.47
CA LYS A 346 17.97 5.79 4.11
C LYS A 346 18.15 4.54 3.25
N ALA A 347 18.45 3.41 3.88
CA ALA A 347 18.68 2.15 3.20
C ALA A 347 17.44 1.66 2.43
N VAL A 348 16.23 2.04 2.87
CA VAL A 348 14.97 1.66 2.20
C VAL A 348 14.92 2.10 0.74
N ALA A 349 15.60 3.18 0.38
CA ALA A 349 15.70 3.63 -1.01
C ALA A 349 16.35 2.59 -1.94
N GLN A 350 17.09 1.63 -1.39
CA GLN A 350 17.81 0.61 -2.17
C GLN A 350 16.98 -0.65 -2.47
N ILE A 351 15.80 -0.82 -1.84
CA ILE A 351 14.97 -2.02 -2.08
C ILE A 351 14.21 -1.94 -3.42
N TRP A 352 13.83 -0.74 -3.85
CA TRP A 352 12.85 -0.55 -4.92
C TRP A 352 13.28 -1.16 -6.24
N THR A 353 14.46 -0.84 -6.74
CA THR A 353 14.92 -1.30 -8.05
C THR A 353 15.19 -2.82 -8.11
N PRO A 354 15.90 -3.44 -7.15
CA PRO A 354 16.08 -4.89 -7.17
C PRO A 354 14.76 -5.67 -7.09
N ALA A 355 13.89 -5.30 -6.16
CA ALA A 355 12.59 -5.96 -6.00
C ALA A 355 11.69 -5.75 -7.23
N GLN A 356 11.57 -4.52 -7.76
CA GLN A 356 10.83 -4.24 -8.98
C GLN A 356 11.33 -5.07 -10.17
N THR A 357 12.65 -5.23 -10.29
CA THR A 357 13.24 -6.05 -11.37
C THR A 357 12.83 -7.51 -11.27
N PHE A 358 12.87 -8.07 -10.06
CA PHE A 358 12.41 -9.43 -9.81
C PHE A 358 10.92 -9.59 -10.07
N PHE A 359 10.07 -8.73 -9.52
CA PHE A 359 8.63 -8.77 -9.72
C PHE A 359 8.23 -8.61 -11.19
N SER A 360 8.96 -7.75 -11.92
CA SER A 360 8.78 -7.60 -13.39
C SER A 360 9.08 -8.90 -14.13
N ASP A 361 10.19 -9.56 -13.79
CA ASP A 361 10.59 -10.81 -14.44
C ASP A 361 9.61 -11.96 -14.09
N LEU A 362 9.17 -12.01 -12.83
CA LEU A 362 8.19 -12.96 -12.30
C LEU A 362 6.81 -12.80 -12.98
N ALA A 363 6.29 -11.57 -13.05
CA ALA A 363 4.98 -11.30 -13.65
C ALA A 363 4.92 -11.62 -15.15
N LYS A 364 6.03 -11.51 -15.85
CA LYS A 364 6.14 -11.85 -17.28
C LYS A 364 6.31 -13.34 -17.54
N ASP A 365 6.72 -14.10 -16.52
CA ASP A 365 7.10 -15.51 -16.66
C ASP A 365 5.97 -16.40 -17.21
N PRO A 366 4.69 -16.29 -16.77
CA PRO A 366 3.59 -17.10 -17.28
C PRO A 366 3.30 -16.91 -18.79
N PHE A 367 3.76 -15.81 -19.36
CA PHE A 367 3.53 -15.47 -20.77
C PHE A 367 4.71 -15.83 -21.70
N ARG A 368 5.81 -16.37 -21.12
CA ARG A 368 6.96 -16.88 -21.90
C ARG A 368 6.66 -18.22 -22.52
N LEU A 369 7.44 -18.56 -23.56
CA LEU A 369 7.42 -19.91 -24.06
C LEU A 369 7.82 -20.88 -22.94
N PRO A 370 7.28 -22.11 -22.90
CA PRO A 370 7.55 -23.06 -21.81
C PRO A 370 9.05 -23.28 -21.52
N GLU A 371 9.89 -23.29 -22.55
CA GLU A 371 11.34 -23.46 -22.45
C GLU A 371 12.08 -22.20 -21.94
N GLU A 372 11.41 -21.05 -21.90
CA GLU A 372 11.96 -19.77 -21.44
C GLU A 372 11.48 -19.39 -20.04
N GLN A 373 10.53 -20.16 -19.48
CA GLN A 373 10.03 -19.93 -18.13
C GLN A 373 11.11 -20.24 -17.10
N LYS A 374 11.25 -19.37 -16.10
CA LYS A 374 12.32 -19.40 -15.12
C LYS A 374 11.87 -19.87 -13.75
N TYR A 375 10.64 -19.55 -13.38
CA TYR A 375 10.12 -19.70 -12.01
C TYR A 375 9.08 -20.82 -11.92
N LEU A 376 9.47 -22.03 -12.39
CA LEU A 376 8.60 -23.21 -12.45
C LEU A 376 8.62 -24.06 -11.16
N THR A 377 9.52 -23.78 -10.24
CA THR A 377 9.72 -24.55 -9.01
C THR A 377 9.94 -23.64 -7.81
N ASP A 378 9.62 -24.13 -6.62
CA ASP A 378 9.87 -23.41 -5.37
C ASP A 378 11.35 -23.02 -5.21
N GLU A 379 12.26 -23.89 -5.62
CA GLU A 379 13.70 -23.64 -5.62
C GLU A 379 14.06 -22.42 -6.47
N ALA A 380 13.53 -22.36 -7.70
CA ALA A 380 13.79 -21.23 -8.60
C ALA A 380 13.22 -19.89 -8.07
N LEU A 381 12.07 -19.94 -7.39
CA LEU A 381 11.50 -18.77 -6.71
C LEU A 381 12.37 -18.33 -5.52
N ARG A 382 12.84 -19.29 -4.69
CA ARG A 382 13.76 -19.01 -3.56
C ARG A 382 15.06 -18.39 -4.06
N GLU A 383 15.73 -19.00 -5.05
CA GLU A 383 16.95 -18.45 -5.65
C GLU A 383 16.74 -17.06 -6.25
N GLY A 384 15.57 -16.79 -6.81
CA GLY A 384 15.20 -15.46 -7.32
C GLY A 384 15.14 -14.42 -6.21
N LEU A 385 14.52 -14.75 -5.08
CA LEU A 385 14.40 -13.87 -3.91
C LEU A 385 15.74 -13.69 -3.18
N GLU A 386 16.57 -14.73 -3.06
CA GLU A 386 17.92 -14.64 -2.50
C GLU A 386 18.79 -13.64 -3.31
N LYS A 387 18.66 -13.65 -4.63
CA LYS A 387 19.34 -12.65 -5.48
C LYS A 387 18.84 -11.22 -5.24
N VAL A 388 17.55 -11.04 -4.92
CA VAL A 388 17.02 -9.72 -4.52
C VAL A 388 17.72 -9.24 -3.25
N ASP A 389 17.81 -10.12 -2.23
CA ASP A 389 18.49 -9.79 -0.97
C ASP A 389 19.98 -9.44 -1.19
N GLU A 390 20.69 -10.23 -2.00
CA GLU A 390 22.09 -9.97 -2.36
C GLU A 390 22.27 -8.62 -3.08
N GLN A 391 21.36 -8.28 -3.99
CA GLN A 391 21.41 -7.02 -4.73
C GLN A 391 21.13 -5.81 -3.83
N ILE A 392 20.14 -5.90 -2.94
CA ILE A 392 19.84 -4.87 -1.95
C ILE A 392 21.01 -4.68 -1.01
N TYR A 393 21.55 -5.77 -0.45
CA TYR A 393 22.75 -5.74 0.41
C TYR A 393 23.92 -5.04 -0.27
N SER A 394 24.20 -5.42 -1.51
CA SER A 394 25.28 -4.84 -2.30
C SER A 394 25.06 -3.35 -2.57
N ALA A 395 23.82 -2.94 -2.89
CA ALA A 395 23.48 -1.54 -3.13
C ALA A 395 23.68 -0.67 -1.87
N ILE A 396 23.27 -1.17 -0.70
CA ILE A 396 23.46 -0.46 0.58
C ILE A 396 24.96 -0.31 0.90
N HIS A 397 25.79 -1.35 0.70
CA HIS A 397 27.19 -1.36 1.14
C HIS A 397 28.18 -0.82 0.11
N THR A 398 27.78 -0.64 -1.15
CA THR A 398 28.66 -0.05 -2.20
C THR A 398 28.61 1.47 -2.20
N LEU A 399 27.58 2.07 -1.61
CA LEU A 399 27.38 3.53 -1.53
C LEU A 399 27.98 4.16 -0.26
N ASN A 400 28.61 3.34 0.62
CA ASN A 400 29.27 3.78 1.85
C ASN A 400 30.79 3.91 1.67
#